data_b28500126710fb924fe9274a5bd9ee2d
#
_entry.id   b28500126710fb924fe9274a5bd9ee2d
#
_cell.length_a   1.000
_cell.length_b   1.000
_cell.length_c   1.000
_cell.angle_alpha   90.00
_cell.angle_beta   90.00
_cell.angle_gamma   90.00
#
_symmetry.space_group_name_H-M   'P 1'
#
loop_
_entity.id
_entity.type
_entity.pdbx_description
1 polymer ?
#
loop_
_entity_poly.entity_id
_entity_poly.type
_entity_poly.pdbx_seq_one_letter_code
_entity_poly.pdbx_strand_id
1 'polypeptide(L)'
;MQLARIRRRVARWLAPEYEQELRETRRRLRTARRRLRKARAELEDARRYPPVFPEPLPERVAQTIEAVRGERLTYLKAGMLEDLAGCVLRLERDGVAGVVVEAGTALGGSAIVLAAAKAPERPMKVYDVFGQIPPPSERDGADVHRRYETIAAGAAKGPGGETYYGYRDDLYREVEESFARHGVPVGEHGVELVRGLFEDTIRLDEPVAFAHLDGDWYESTMTCLARLAPLLVSGGRIVLDDYYTWSGCRRAVDEYFADREGFRFERRTRLHVVRD
;
A
#
# COMPACT_ATOMS: atom_id res chain seq x y z
N MET A 1 50.46 19.79 -40.54
CA MET A 1 50.60 18.69 -39.58
C MET A 1 50.31 19.02 -38.12
N GLN A 2 50.66 20.23 -37.64
CA GLN A 2 50.49 20.66 -36.23
C GLN A 2 49.01 20.83 -35.82
N LEU A 3 48.13 21.39 -36.63
CA LEU A 3 46.69 21.56 -36.35
C LEU A 3 45.92 20.25 -36.17
N ALA A 4 46.30 19.20 -36.91
CA ALA A 4 45.67 17.88 -36.76
C ALA A 4 46.04 17.17 -35.42
N ARG A 5 47.27 17.41 -34.93
CA ARG A 5 47.75 16.94 -33.61
C ARG A 5 47.01 17.65 -32.45
N ILE A 6 46.81 18.94 -32.57
CA ILE A 6 46.07 19.75 -31.58
C ILE A 6 44.61 19.32 -31.53
N ARG A 7 43.93 19.18 -32.67
CA ARG A 7 42.54 18.68 -32.73
C ARG A 7 42.37 17.32 -32.10
N ARG A 8 43.29 16.36 -32.35
CA ARG A 8 43.25 15.04 -31.73
C ARG A 8 43.50 15.06 -30.22
N ARG A 9 44.33 16.00 -29.74
CA ARG A 9 44.63 16.16 -28.31
C ARG A 9 43.47 16.78 -27.54
N VAL A 10 42.81 17.79 -28.14
CA VAL A 10 41.59 18.41 -27.60
C VAL A 10 40.42 17.44 -27.60
N ALA A 11 40.23 16.68 -28.69
CA ALA A 11 39.21 15.65 -28.75
C ALA A 11 39.41 14.53 -27.72
N ARG A 12 40.65 14.13 -27.43
CA ARG A 12 40.95 13.16 -26.39
C ARG A 12 40.74 13.70 -24.96
N TRP A 13 40.88 15.02 -24.78
CA TRP A 13 40.70 15.66 -23.47
C TRP A 13 39.23 15.92 -23.17
N LEU A 14 38.43 16.26 -24.18
CA LEU A 14 36.98 16.48 -24.07
C LEU A 14 36.14 15.17 -24.11
N ALA A 15 36.70 14.10 -24.63
CA ALA A 15 36.00 12.81 -24.77
C ALA A 15 35.43 12.25 -23.45
N PRO A 16 36.20 12.28 -22.31
CA PRO A 16 35.68 11.76 -21.03
C PRO A 16 34.50 12.57 -20.49
N GLU A 17 34.57 13.90 -20.54
CA GLU A 17 33.50 14.80 -20.07
C GLU A 17 32.24 14.63 -20.94
N TYR A 18 32.41 14.56 -22.25
CA TYR A 18 31.31 14.35 -23.17
C TYR A 18 30.67 12.96 -23.03
N GLU A 19 31.48 11.93 -22.78
CA GLU A 19 30.95 10.59 -22.47
C GLU A 19 30.19 10.56 -21.15
N GLN A 20 30.64 11.29 -20.14
CA GLN A 20 29.97 11.37 -18.84
C GLN A 20 28.63 12.10 -19.00
N GLU A 21 28.60 13.24 -19.68
CA GLU A 21 27.39 14.01 -19.98
C GLU A 21 26.38 13.18 -20.80
N LEU A 22 26.88 12.41 -21.80
CA LEU A 22 26.06 11.52 -22.60
C LEU A 22 25.45 10.39 -21.77
N ARG A 23 26.23 9.79 -20.83
CA ARG A 23 25.74 8.75 -19.89
C ARG A 23 24.66 9.33 -18.97
N GLU A 24 24.88 10.50 -18.44
CA GLU A 24 23.94 11.18 -17.56
C GLU A 24 22.65 11.54 -18.31
N THR A 25 22.75 12.11 -19.51
CA THR A 25 21.61 12.42 -20.37
C THR A 25 20.82 11.15 -20.73
N ARG A 26 21.50 10.05 -21.06
CA ARG A 26 20.85 8.76 -21.32
C ARG A 26 20.14 8.21 -20.08
N ARG A 27 20.71 8.39 -18.90
CA ARG A 27 20.09 8.00 -17.61
C ARG A 27 18.83 8.84 -17.35
N ARG A 28 18.91 10.16 -17.51
CA ARG A 28 17.78 11.08 -17.39
C ARG A 28 16.66 10.73 -18.36
N LEU A 29 17.01 10.46 -19.62
CA LEU A 29 16.05 10.08 -20.66
C LEU A 29 15.36 8.73 -20.34
N ARG A 30 16.10 7.72 -19.85
CA ARG A 30 15.50 6.43 -19.41
C ARG A 30 14.51 6.65 -18.26
N THR A 31 14.89 7.46 -17.29
CA THR A 31 14.04 7.80 -16.14
C THR A 31 12.78 8.55 -16.59
N ALA A 32 12.91 9.54 -17.46
CA ALA A 32 11.78 10.29 -18.01
C ALA A 32 10.84 9.39 -18.83
N ARG A 33 11.38 8.51 -19.68
CA ARG A 33 10.59 7.52 -20.42
C ARG A 33 9.84 6.54 -19.52
N ARG A 34 10.46 6.10 -18.41
CA ARG A 34 9.80 5.25 -17.42
C ARG A 34 8.65 5.99 -16.73
N ARG A 35 8.88 7.24 -16.31
CA ARG A 35 7.85 8.10 -15.71
C ARG A 35 6.68 8.34 -16.65
N LEU A 36 6.97 8.65 -17.92
CA LEU A 36 5.94 8.87 -18.94
C LEU A 36 5.10 7.61 -19.21
N ARG A 37 5.73 6.43 -19.29
CA ARG A 37 4.99 5.16 -19.44
C ARG A 37 4.09 4.91 -18.24
N LYS A 38 4.60 5.15 -17.02
CA LYS A 38 3.81 5.00 -15.79
C LYS A 38 2.61 5.95 -15.79
N ALA A 39 2.83 7.24 -16.06
CA ALA A 39 1.77 8.24 -16.10
C ALA A 39 0.71 7.95 -17.18
N ARG A 40 1.12 7.42 -18.35
CA ARG A 40 0.17 7.00 -19.40
C ARG A 40 -0.69 5.82 -18.96
N ALA A 41 -0.08 4.81 -18.32
CA ALA A 41 -0.82 3.68 -17.78
C ALA A 41 -1.80 4.11 -16.69
N GLU A 42 -1.36 4.96 -15.76
CA GLU A 42 -2.22 5.53 -14.70
C GLU A 42 -3.39 6.34 -15.29
N LEU A 43 -3.16 7.11 -16.36
CA LEU A 43 -4.21 7.86 -17.04
C LEU A 43 -5.20 6.93 -17.77
N GLU A 44 -4.72 5.88 -18.38
CA GLU A 44 -5.54 4.88 -19.06
C GLU A 44 -6.40 4.11 -18.06
N ASP A 45 -5.81 3.70 -16.94
CA ASP A 45 -6.52 3.05 -15.82
C ASP A 45 -7.55 3.99 -15.19
N ALA A 46 -7.20 5.26 -14.95
CA ALA A 46 -8.14 6.25 -14.43
C ALA A 46 -9.33 6.52 -15.39
N ARG A 47 -9.11 6.42 -16.71
CA ARG A 47 -10.19 6.51 -17.70
C ARG A 47 -11.07 5.27 -17.72
N ARG A 48 -10.48 4.10 -17.52
CA ARG A 48 -11.19 2.81 -17.51
C ARG A 48 -11.98 2.60 -16.23
N TYR A 49 -11.41 3.05 -15.10
CA TYR A 49 -11.99 2.89 -13.77
C TYR A 49 -12.19 4.27 -13.13
N PRO A 50 -13.40 4.86 -13.23
CA PRO A 50 -13.72 6.11 -12.56
C PRO A 50 -13.52 5.98 -11.04
N PRO A 51 -13.46 7.09 -10.28
CA PRO A 51 -13.35 7.04 -8.82
C PRO A 51 -14.39 6.08 -8.23
N VAL A 52 -13.97 5.29 -7.23
CA VAL A 52 -14.88 4.34 -6.57
C VAL A 52 -16.04 5.09 -5.91
N PHE A 53 -15.73 6.26 -5.38
CA PHE A 53 -16.72 7.19 -4.82
C PHE A 53 -16.62 8.52 -5.58
N PRO A 54 -17.62 8.86 -6.42
CA PRO A 54 -17.54 10.02 -7.31
C PRO A 54 -17.87 11.35 -6.63
N GLU A 55 -18.56 11.33 -5.47
CA GLU A 55 -18.88 12.52 -4.72
C GLU A 55 -17.64 13.03 -3.94
N PRO A 56 -17.61 14.33 -3.56
CA PRO A 56 -16.62 14.85 -2.64
C PRO A 56 -16.61 14.04 -1.33
N LEU A 57 -15.43 13.77 -0.80
CA LEU A 57 -15.32 13.10 0.49
C LEU A 57 -15.98 13.94 1.59
N PRO A 58 -16.68 13.34 2.56
CA PRO A 58 -17.14 14.04 3.75
C PRO A 58 -15.99 14.81 4.41
N GLU A 59 -16.26 16.03 4.87
CA GLU A 59 -15.24 16.92 5.43
C GLU A 59 -14.41 16.27 6.53
N ARG A 60 -15.05 15.49 7.41
CA ARG A 60 -14.37 14.72 8.47
C ARG A 60 -13.31 13.77 7.89
N VAL A 61 -13.65 13.04 6.81
CA VAL A 61 -12.73 12.08 6.18
C VAL A 61 -11.55 12.80 5.54
N ALA A 62 -11.82 13.90 4.81
CA ALA A 62 -10.78 14.72 4.19
C ALA A 62 -9.82 15.30 5.23
N GLN A 63 -10.35 15.85 6.33
CA GLN A 63 -9.55 16.35 7.45
C GLN A 63 -8.71 15.23 8.11
N THR A 64 -9.28 14.02 8.27
CA THR A 64 -8.54 12.87 8.82
C THR A 64 -7.37 12.49 7.90
N ILE A 65 -7.56 12.48 6.58
CA ILE A 65 -6.49 12.20 5.61
C ILE A 65 -5.36 13.22 5.74
N GLU A 66 -5.69 14.51 5.85
CA GLU A 66 -4.69 15.57 6.04
C GLU A 66 -3.93 15.41 7.36
N ALA A 67 -4.66 15.11 8.45
CA ALA A 67 -4.09 14.95 9.79
C ALA A 67 -3.11 13.77 9.86
N VAL A 68 -3.52 12.55 9.46
CA VAL A 68 -2.65 11.37 9.51
C VAL A 68 -1.40 11.51 8.63
N ARG A 69 -1.51 12.25 7.51
CA ARG A 69 -0.37 12.56 6.66
C ARG A 69 0.53 13.64 7.27
N GLY A 70 -0.05 14.66 7.88
CA GLY A 70 0.67 15.72 8.60
C GLY A 70 1.46 15.15 9.79
N GLU A 71 0.88 14.21 10.51
CA GLU A 71 1.51 13.48 11.62
C GLU A 71 2.43 12.33 11.15
N ARG A 72 2.52 12.08 9.84
CA ARG A 72 3.36 11.02 9.25
C ARG A 72 3.01 9.61 9.73
N LEU A 73 1.73 9.36 9.95
CA LEU A 73 1.21 8.05 10.38
C LEU A 73 1.03 7.06 9.23
N THR A 74 1.40 7.41 8.00
CA THR A 74 1.24 6.56 6.82
C THR A 74 2.29 6.85 5.76
N TYR A 75 2.62 5.83 4.96
CA TYR A 75 3.43 5.96 3.75
C TYR A 75 2.58 6.29 2.52
N LEU A 76 1.24 6.19 2.61
CA LEU A 76 0.34 6.40 1.50
C LEU A 76 0.19 7.89 1.16
N LYS A 77 0.04 8.14 -0.14
CA LYS A 77 -0.28 9.48 -0.65
C LYS A 77 -1.76 9.79 -0.47
N ALA A 78 -2.13 11.06 -0.50
CA ALA A 78 -3.53 11.49 -0.33
C ALA A 78 -4.50 10.73 -1.25
N GLY A 79 -4.25 10.69 -2.55
CA GLY A 79 -5.13 10.00 -3.50
C GLY A 79 -5.29 8.49 -3.28
N MET A 80 -4.33 7.84 -2.59
CA MET A 80 -4.46 6.43 -2.20
C MET A 80 -5.41 6.30 -0.99
N LEU A 81 -5.27 7.16 0.00
CA LEU A 81 -6.16 7.22 1.16
C LEU A 81 -7.58 7.62 0.76
N GLU A 82 -7.72 8.56 -0.19
CA GLU A 82 -9.01 8.95 -0.78
C GLU A 82 -9.70 7.78 -1.49
N ASP A 83 -8.93 6.95 -2.23
CA ASP A 83 -9.46 5.77 -2.91
C ASP A 83 -9.90 4.69 -1.90
N LEU A 84 -9.11 4.45 -0.83
CA LEU A 84 -9.47 3.53 0.26
C LEU A 84 -10.74 4.01 1.00
N ALA A 85 -10.77 5.28 1.41
CA ALA A 85 -11.95 5.88 2.03
C ALA A 85 -13.19 5.81 1.12
N GLY A 86 -13.01 6.11 -0.17
CA GLY A 86 -14.04 6.03 -1.18
C GLY A 86 -14.64 4.62 -1.34
N CYS A 87 -13.81 3.58 -1.19
CA CYS A 87 -14.31 2.19 -1.18
C CYS A 87 -15.29 1.97 -0.02
N VAL A 88 -14.91 2.39 1.18
CA VAL A 88 -15.75 2.21 2.38
C VAL A 88 -17.02 3.07 2.31
N LEU A 89 -16.89 4.34 1.94
CA LEU A 89 -18.03 5.24 1.76
C LEU A 89 -19.06 4.71 0.75
N ARG A 90 -18.58 4.07 -0.32
CA ARG A 90 -19.45 3.42 -1.29
C ARG A 90 -20.22 2.25 -0.68
N LEU A 91 -19.55 1.41 0.12
CA LEU A 91 -20.22 0.30 0.81
C LEU A 91 -21.32 0.79 1.76
N GLU A 92 -21.04 1.88 2.50
CA GLU A 92 -22.04 2.50 3.38
C GLU A 92 -23.23 3.04 2.61
N ARG A 93 -22.99 3.79 1.53
CA ARG A 93 -24.03 4.32 0.67
C ARG A 93 -24.89 3.24 0.03
N ASP A 94 -24.24 2.17 -0.45
CA ASP A 94 -24.92 1.10 -1.18
C ASP A 94 -25.52 0.04 -0.22
N GLY A 95 -25.38 0.21 1.11
CA GLY A 95 -25.92 -0.68 2.15
C GLY A 95 -25.30 -2.08 2.15
N VAL A 96 -24.06 -2.23 1.68
CA VAL A 96 -23.36 -3.51 1.62
C VAL A 96 -22.92 -3.91 3.03
N ALA A 97 -23.50 -4.98 3.58
CA ALA A 97 -23.15 -5.47 4.91
C ALA A 97 -21.80 -6.21 4.90
N GLY A 98 -21.16 -6.28 6.08
CA GLY A 98 -19.92 -7.01 6.30
C GLY A 98 -18.85 -6.17 7.02
N VAL A 99 -17.82 -6.86 7.50
CA VAL A 99 -16.72 -6.25 8.24
C VAL A 99 -15.74 -5.53 7.30
N VAL A 100 -15.14 -4.46 7.80
CA VAL A 100 -13.96 -3.81 7.20
C VAL A 100 -12.71 -4.42 7.84
N VAL A 101 -11.75 -4.81 7.01
CA VAL A 101 -10.49 -5.40 7.47
C VAL A 101 -9.32 -4.57 6.97
N GLU A 102 -8.32 -4.36 7.82
CA GLU A 102 -6.97 -3.99 7.41
C GLU A 102 -5.98 -5.03 7.94
N ALA A 103 -5.10 -5.52 7.08
CA ALA A 103 -4.03 -6.43 7.43
C ALA A 103 -2.69 -5.78 7.08
N GLY A 104 -1.94 -5.37 8.11
CA GLY A 104 -0.78 -4.50 8.02
C GLY A 104 -1.19 -3.02 8.15
N THR A 105 -0.93 -2.42 9.30
CA THR A 105 -1.33 -1.03 9.56
C THR A 105 -0.17 -0.09 9.86
N ALA A 106 1.02 -0.66 10.14
CA ALA A 106 2.21 0.08 10.54
C ALA A 106 1.91 1.10 11.67
N LEU A 107 1.85 2.41 11.34
CA LEU A 107 1.57 3.49 12.29
C LEU A 107 0.06 3.81 12.43
N GLY A 108 -0.81 3.03 11.79
CA GLY A 108 -2.26 3.16 11.93
C GLY A 108 -2.94 4.15 10.99
N GLY A 109 -2.19 4.88 10.14
CA GLY A 109 -2.75 6.00 9.39
C GLY A 109 -3.85 5.63 8.39
N SER A 110 -3.69 4.56 7.62
CA SER A 110 -4.72 4.04 6.71
C SER A 110 -5.93 3.50 7.46
N ALA A 111 -5.70 2.73 8.53
CA ALA A 111 -6.77 2.21 9.38
C ALA A 111 -7.63 3.33 10.01
N ILE A 112 -7.01 4.41 10.48
CA ILE A 112 -7.72 5.58 11.02
C ILE A 112 -8.62 6.22 9.94
N VAL A 113 -8.13 6.33 8.70
CA VAL A 113 -8.92 6.85 7.57
C VAL A 113 -10.08 5.93 7.24
N LEU A 114 -9.88 4.61 7.21
CA LEU A 114 -10.94 3.62 7.01
C LEU A 114 -11.98 3.69 8.14
N ALA A 115 -11.55 3.82 9.39
CA ALA A 115 -12.42 3.97 10.55
C ALA A 115 -13.24 5.26 10.50
N ALA A 116 -12.66 6.37 10.01
CA ALA A 116 -13.37 7.63 9.83
C ALA A 116 -14.39 7.59 8.67
N ALA A 117 -14.17 6.73 7.67
CA ALA A 117 -15.03 6.59 6.51
C ALA A 117 -16.21 5.63 6.72
N LYS A 118 -16.10 4.65 7.62
CA LYS A 118 -17.19 3.71 7.92
C LYS A 118 -18.21 4.27 8.91
N ALA A 119 -19.41 3.70 8.94
CA ALA A 119 -20.36 3.92 10.03
C ALA A 119 -19.75 3.46 11.37
N PRO A 120 -19.98 4.18 12.49
CA PRO A 120 -19.43 3.83 13.80
C PRO A 120 -19.71 2.37 14.22
N GLU A 121 -20.89 1.87 13.91
CA GLU A 121 -21.38 0.55 14.30
C GLU A 121 -20.83 -0.58 13.42
N ARG A 122 -20.31 -0.27 12.22
CA ARG A 122 -19.75 -1.29 11.34
C ARG A 122 -18.49 -1.87 11.98
N PRO A 123 -18.37 -3.19 12.13
CA PRO A 123 -17.17 -3.81 12.66
C PRO A 123 -15.97 -3.58 11.75
N MET A 124 -14.82 -3.29 12.36
CA MET A 124 -13.54 -3.17 11.69
C MET A 124 -12.47 -3.89 12.49
N LYS A 125 -11.71 -4.77 11.83
CA LYS A 125 -10.60 -5.48 12.45
C LYS A 125 -9.28 -5.07 11.77
N VAL A 126 -8.31 -4.70 12.59
CA VAL A 126 -6.98 -4.24 12.16
C VAL A 126 -5.96 -5.23 12.68
N TYR A 127 -5.37 -6.00 11.78
CA TYR A 127 -4.40 -7.03 12.08
C TYR A 127 -2.99 -6.52 11.82
N ASP A 128 -2.11 -6.64 12.79
CA ASP A 128 -0.69 -6.30 12.68
C ASP A 128 0.11 -7.03 13.76
N VAL A 129 1.38 -7.24 13.53
CA VAL A 129 2.29 -7.72 14.59
C VAL A 129 2.58 -6.62 15.61
N PHE A 130 2.34 -5.37 15.27
CA PHE A 130 2.68 -4.15 16.02
C PHE A 130 4.15 -4.17 16.46
N GLY A 131 5.00 -4.40 15.49
CA GLY A 131 6.43 -4.55 15.66
C GLY A 131 7.15 -4.68 14.33
N GLN A 132 8.32 -5.30 14.34
CA GLN A 132 9.07 -5.52 13.12
C GLN A 132 8.39 -6.57 12.25
N ILE A 133 8.32 -6.28 10.94
CA ILE A 133 7.80 -7.20 9.93
C ILE A 133 8.55 -8.54 9.97
N PRO A 134 7.85 -9.69 9.87
CA PRO A 134 8.48 -11.02 9.83
C PRO A 134 9.46 -11.18 8.65
N PRO A 135 10.42 -12.11 8.73
CA PRO A 135 11.32 -12.40 7.62
C PRO A 135 10.55 -12.93 6.41
N PRO A 136 11.00 -12.62 5.17
CA PRO A 136 10.44 -13.19 3.95
C PRO A 136 10.76 -14.68 3.82
N SER A 137 9.96 -15.37 3.00
CA SER A 137 10.16 -16.78 2.67
C SER A 137 11.02 -16.96 1.40
N GLU A 138 11.37 -18.21 1.08
CA GLU A 138 12.03 -18.56 -0.19
C GLU A 138 11.16 -18.27 -1.43
N ARG A 139 9.87 -18.04 -1.25
CA ARG A 139 8.94 -17.69 -2.32
C ARG A 139 9.01 -16.23 -2.71
N ASP A 140 9.64 -15.41 -1.90
CA ASP A 140 9.87 -14.00 -2.16
C ASP A 140 11.06 -13.78 -3.08
N GLY A 141 11.02 -12.69 -3.84
CA GLY A 141 12.09 -12.34 -4.76
C GLY A 141 13.22 -11.57 -4.09
N ALA A 142 14.30 -11.38 -4.84
CA ALA A 142 15.50 -10.67 -4.35
C ALA A 142 15.24 -9.20 -3.96
N ASP A 143 14.17 -8.56 -4.47
CA ASP A 143 13.75 -7.22 -4.09
C ASP A 143 13.25 -7.18 -2.64
N VAL A 144 12.46 -8.17 -2.25
CA VAL A 144 11.92 -8.36 -0.90
C VAL A 144 13.06 -8.67 0.09
N HIS A 145 13.92 -9.65 -0.23
CA HIS A 145 15.06 -10.00 0.64
C HIS A 145 15.96 -8.80 0.91
N ARG A 146 16.33 -8.02 -0.11
CA ARG A 146 17.14 -6.79 0.08
C ARG A 146 16.43 -5.74 0.95
N ARG A 147 15.11 -5.63 0.83
CA ARG A 147 14.33 -4.73 1.70
C ARG A 147 14.39 -5.20 3.14
N TYR A 148 14.18 -6.50 3.36
CA TYR A 148 14.24 -7.09 4.70
C TYR A 148 15.62 -6.97 5.33
N GLU A 149 16.72 -7.22 4.57
CA GLU A 149 18.07 -6.98 5.04
C GLU A 149 18.29 -5.55 5.56
N THR A 150 17.74 -4.55 4.86
CA THR A 150 17.79 -3.15 5.30
C THR A 150 17.03 -2.94 6.61
N ILE A 151 15.87 -3.59 6.77
CA ILE A 151 15.07 -3.54 8.00
C ILE A 151 15.80 -4.23 9.14
N ALA A 152 16.26 -5.45 8.94
CA ALA A 152 16.98 -6.25 9.96
C ALA A 152 18.28 -5.58 10.43
N ALA A 153 18.94 -4.82 9.54
CA ALA A 153 20.14 -4.04 9.88
C ALA A 153 19.83 -2.71 10.62
N GLY A 154 18.57 -2.41 10.95
CA GLY A 154 18.20 -1.15 11.63
C GLY A 154 18.31 0.10 10.73
N ALA A 155 18.45 -0.06 9.41
CA ALA A 155 18.70 1.04 8.48
C ALA A 155 17.42 1.57 7.78
N ALA A 156 16.27 0.94 8.01
CA ALA A 156 15.00 1.39 7.45
C ALA A 156 14.54 2.72 8.08
N LYS A 157 13.79 3.51 7.30
CA LYS A 157 13.24 4.78 7.74
C LYS A 157 11.72 4.79 7.60
N GLY A 158 11.08 5.47 8.55
CA GLY A 158 9.67 5.79 8.54
C GLY A 158 9.30 6.91 7.57
N PRO A 159 8.01 7.29 7.50
CA PRO A 159 7.55 8.40 6.69
C PRO A 159 8.30 9.68 7.05
N GLY A 160 8.74 10.44 6.01
CA GLY A 160 9.50 11.67 6.20
C GLY A 160 10.91 11.50 6.81
N GLY A 161 11.44 10.26 6.88
CA GLY A 161 12.76 9.97 7.46
C GLY A 161 12.76 9.70 8.96
N GLU A 162 11.59 9.63 9.57
CA GLU A 162 11.40 9.28 10.98
C GLU A 162 11.89 7.86 11.33
N THR A 163 11.77 7.47 12.57
CA THR A 163 12.03 6.09 13.02
C THR A 163 11.07 5.13 12.30
N TYR A 164 11.63 4.06 11.75
CA TYR A 164 10.83 2.97 11.16
C TYR A 164 9.90 2.38 12.22
N TYR A 165 8.65 2.11 11.86
CA TYR A 165 7.62 1.67 12.81
C TYR A 165 8.03 0.41 13.58
N GLY A 166 8.68 -0.56 12.90
CA GLY A 166 9.13 -1.80 13.51
C GLY A 166 10.26 -1.68 14.53
N TYR A 167 10.82 -0.47 14.73
CA TYR A 167 11.85 -0.19 15.75
C TYR A 167 11.28 0.53 16.97
N ARG A 168 9.96 0.69 17.08
CA ARG A 168 9.30 1.32 18.22
C ARG A 168 9.03 0.30 19.31
N ASP A 169 9.16 0.73 20.56
CA ASP A 169 9.06 -0.16 21.73
C ASP A 169 7.61 -0.61 22.00
N ASP A 170 6.63 0.28 21.82
CA ASP A 170 5.21 0.01 22.11
C ASP A 170 4.31 0.55 20.98
N LEU A 171 4.52 0.02 19.77
CA LEU A 171 3.77 0.42 18.58
C LEU A 171 2.26 0.20 18.75
N TYR A 172 1.85 -0.87 19.43
CA TYR A 172 0.43 -1.15 19.67
C TYR A 172 -0.26 0.01 20.39
N ARG A 173 0.32 0.45 21.50
CA ARG A 173 -0.21 1.56 22.28
C ARG A 173 -0.16 2.88 21.52
N GLU A 174 0.90 3.16 20.81
CA GLU A 174 1.01 4.36 19.98
C GLU A 174 -0.09 4.43 18.91
N VAL A 175 -0.41 3.29 18.29
CA VAL A 175 -1.50 3.19 17.30
C VAL A 175 -2.85 3.37 17.98
N GLU A 176 -3.11 2.69 19.11
CA GLU A 176 -4.35 2.84 19.87
C GLU A 176 -4.60 4.30 20.29
N GLU A 177 -3.58 4.98 20.84
CA GLU A 177 -3.65 6.39 21.19
C GLU A 177 -3.88 7.28 19.95
N SER A 178 -3.33 6.90 18.77
CA SER A 178 -3.56 7.62 17.53
C SER A 178 -5.01 7.54 17.09
N PHE A 179 -5.63 6.36 17.17
CA PHE A 179 -7.07 6.20 16.90
C PHE A 179 -7.92 7.10 17.79
N ALA A 180 -7.63 7.15 19.08
CA ALA A 180 -8.36 7.99 20.02
C ALA A 180 -8.22 9.49 19.70
N ARG A 181 -6.99 9.96 19.40
CA ARG A 181 -6.73 11.36 19.02
C ARG A 181 -7.48 11.79 17.76
N HIS A 182 -7.73 10.87 16.83
CA HIS A 182 -8.47 11.13 15.58
C HIS A 182 -9.98 10.89 15.71
N GLY A 183 -10.51 10.70 16.93
CA GLY A 183 -11.94 10.58 17.20
C GLY A 183 -12.58 9.29 16.70
N VAL A 184 -11.79 8.23 16.58
CA VAL A 184 -12.23 6.87 16.23
C VAL A 184 -11.66 5.84 17.21
N PRO A 185 -11.91 5.98 18.53
CA PRO A 185 -11.26 5.16 19.54
C PRO A 185 -11.52 3.68 19.36
N VAL A 186 -10.49 2.87 19.62
CA VAL A 186 -10.56 1.40 19.61
C VAL A 186 -11.56 0.92 20.67
N GLY A 187 -12.35 -0.10 20.34
CA GLY A 187 -13.39 -0.64 21.22
C GLY A 187 -14.73 0.12 21.16
N GLU A 188 -14.72 1.43 21.05
CA GLU A 188 -15.95 2.25 21.08
C GLU A 188 -16.51 2.55 19.67
N HIS A 189 -15.64 2.59 18.64
CA HIS A 189 -15.99 2.92 17.26
C HIS A 189 -16.10 1.67 16.36
N GLY A 190 -16.41 0.51 16.95
CA GLY A 190 -16.45 -0.76 16.23
C GLY A 190 -15.09 -1.22 15.70
N VAL A 191 -13.99 -0.64 16.18
CA VAL A 191 -12.61 -0.98 15.78
C VAL A 191 -11.98 -1.90 16.80
N GLU A 192 -11.36 -2.98 16.33
CA GLU A 192 -10.58 -3.92 17.11
C GLU A 192 -9.16 -4.00 16.54
N LEU A 193 -8.14 -3.78 17.36
CA LEU A 193 -6.74 -4.05 17.03
C LEU A 193 -6.39 -5.48 17.43
N VAL A 194 -5.94 -6.29 16.47
CA VAL A 194 -5.60 -7.70 16.68
C VAL A 194 -4.11 -7.90 16.49
N ARG A 195 -3.39 -8.09 17.59
CA ARG A 195 -1.93 -8.24 17.60
C ARG A 195 -1.50 -9.67 17.31
N GLY A 196 -0.65 -9.88 16.30
CA GLY A 196 -0.02 -11.16 15.99
C GLY A 196 0.18 -11.38 14.50
N LEU A 197 0.75 -12.52 14.15
CA LEU A 197 0.92 -12.95 12.77
C LEU A 197 -0.44 -13.22 12.12
N PHE A 198 -0.59 -12.97 10.83
CA PHE A 198 -1.85 -13.16 10.11
C PHE A 198 -2.32 -14.62 10.12
N GLU A 199 -1.38 -15.57 10.03
CA GLU A 199 -1.68 -17.01 10.11
C GLU A 199 -2.25 -17.45 11.47
N ASP A 200 -1.96 -16.72 12.54
CA ASP A 200 -2.44 -17.01 13.88
C ASP A 200 -3.72 -16.27 14.23
N THR A 201 -3.90 -15.07 13.68
CA THR A 201 -4.90 -14.12 14.15
C THR A 201 -6.08 -13.90 13.22
N ILE A 202 -5.91 -13.99 11.89
CA ILE A 202 -7.04 -13.86 10.96
C ILE A 202 -7.89 -15.14 11.03
N ARG A 203 -8.90 -15.12 11.91
CA ARG A 203 -9.86 -16.19 12.12
C ARG A 203 -11.27 -15.59 12.07
N LEU A 204 -11.65 -15.14 10.86
CA LEU A 204 -12.98 -14.58 10.61
C LEU A 204 -13.90 -15.68 10.06
N ASP A 205 -15.15 -15.63 10.48
CA ASP A 205 -16.29 -16.37 9.95
C ASP A 205 -17.42 -15.42 9.48
N GLU A 206 -17.26 -14.12 9.73
CA GLU A 206 -18.19 -13.07 9.32
C GLU A 206 -17.94 -12.63 7.86
N PRO A 207 -18.99 -12.23 7.13
CA PRO A 207 -18.84 -11.66 5.78
C PRO A 207 -17.90 -10.44 5.76
N VAL A 208 -17.01 -10.37 4.76
CA VAL A 208 -16.10 -9.26 4.54
C VAL A 208 -16.64 -8.36 3.44
N ALA A 209 -16.86 -7.08 3.74
CA ALA A 209 -17.26 -6.10 2.74
C ALA A 209 -16.04 -5.42 2.09
N PHE A 210 -15.01 -5.16 2.87
CA PHE A 210 -13.79 -4.51 2.42
C PHE A 210 -12.57 -5.08 3.15
N ALA A 211 -11.47 -5.26 2.42
CA ALA A 211 -10.17 -5.54 3.00
C ALA A 211 -9.08 -4.72 2.31
N HIS A 212 -8.21 -4.09 3.10
CA HIS A 212 -6.95 -3.49 2.67
C HIS A 212 -5.82 -4.40 3.14
N LEU A 213 -5.02 -4.92 2.21
CA LEU A 213 -3.92 -5.83 2.48
C LEU A 213 -2.60 -5.15 2.16
N ASP A 214 -1.84 -4.87 3.21
CA ASP A 214 -0.51 -4.23 3.21
C ASP A 214 0.47 -5.14 3.98
N GLY A 215 0.61 -6.37 3.45
CA GLY A 215 1.40 -7.43 4.08
C GLY A 215 2.77 -7.64 3.44
N ASP A 216 3.17 -6.81 2.45
CA ASP A 216 4.44 -6.79 1.75
C ASP A 216 4.83 -8.11 1.05
N TRP A 217 4.90 -9.24 1.79
CA TRP A 217 5.54 -10.49 1.39
C TRP A 217 4.56 -11.53 0.84
N TYR A 218 5.13 -12.58 0.24
CA TYR A 218 4.36 -13.67 -0.36
C TYR A 218 3.46 -14.39 0.66
N GLU A 219 4.02 -14.89 1.78
CA GLU A 219 3.28 -15.72 2.72
C GLU A 219 2.18 -14.92 3.45
N SER A 220 2.48 -13.69 3.87
CA SER A 220 1.51 -12.81 4.50
C SER A 220 0.35 -12.46 3.55
N THR A 221 0.65 -12.13 2.30
CA THR A 221 -0.38 -11.87 1.28
C THR A 221 -1.21 -13.11 1.00
N MET A 222 -0.58 -14.27 0.81
CA MET A 222 -1.28 -15.54 0.56
C MET A 222 -2.19 -15.92 1.72
N THR A 223 -1.72 -15.78 2.95
CA THR A 223 -2.52 -16.03 4.16
C THR A 223 -3.74 -15.14 4.22
N CYS A 224 -3.57 -13.83 4.01
CA CYS A 224 -4.69 -12.88 3.98
C CYS A 224 -5.71 -13.25 2.90
N LEU A 225 -5.25 -13.54 1.68
CA LEU A 225 -6.15 -13.94 0.58
C LEU A 225 -6.89 -15.23 0.89
N ALA A 226 -6.20 -16.25 1.41
CA ALA A 226 -6.82 -17.54 1.74
C ALA A 226 -7.89 -17.44 2.83
N ARG A 227 -7.74 -16.49 3.76
CA ARG A 227 -8.66 -16.29 4.89
C ARG A 227 -9.80 -15.32 4.56
N LEU A 228 -9.55 -14.29 3.75
CA LEU A 228 -10.51 -13.20 3.54
C LEU A 228 -11.27 -13.28 2.22
N ALA A 229 -10.63 -13.72 1.13
CA ALA A 229 -11.30 -13.77 -0.17
C ALA A 229 -12.53 -14.69 -0.24
N PRO A 230 -12.55 -15.87 0.45
CA PRO A 230 -13.75 -16.71 0.50
C PRO A 230 -14.94 -16.04 1.21
N LEU A 231 -14.67 -15.10 2.13
CA LEU A 231 -15.68 -14.38 2.92
C LEU A 231 -16.14 -13.09 2.25
N LEU A 232 -15.51 -12.70 1.13
CA LEU A 232 -15.83 -11.46 0.45
C LEU A 232 -17.23 -11.52 -0.14
N VAL A 233 -18.09 -10.57 0.26
CA VAL A 233 -19.47 -10.48 -0.24
C VAL A 233 -19.52 -10.01 -1.69
N SER A 234 -20.61 -10.27 -2.41
CA SER A 234 -20.83 -9.68 -3.74
C SER A 234 -20.75 -8.14 -3.68
N GLY A 235 -20.02 -7.52 -4.60
CA GLY A 235 -19.68 -6.11 -4.58
C GLY A 235 -18.60 -5.71 -3.59
N GLY A 236 -18.21 -6.60 -2.69
CA GLY A 236 -17.10 -6.42 -1.76
C GLY A 236 -15.75 -6.31 -2.47
N ARG A 237 -14.75 -5.77 -1.78
CA ARG A 237 -13.48 -5.39 -2.40
C ARG A 237 -12.26 -5.69 -1.52
N ILE A 238 -11.23 -6.25 -2.13
CA ILE A 238 -9.90 -6.36 -1.56
C ILE A 238 -8.98 -5.39 -2.30
N VAL A 239 -8.22 -4.57 -1.57
CA VAL A 239 -7.20 -3.67 -2.12
C VAL A 239 -5.83 -4.17 -1.70
N LEU A 240 -4.96 -4.45 -2.67
CA LEU A 240 -3.60 -4.93 -2.47
C LEU A 240 -2.62 -3.75 -2.60
N ASP A 241 -2.02 -3.32 -1.48
CA ASP A 241 -1.11 -2.16 -1.48
C ASP A 241 0.15 -2.44 -2.30
N ASP A 242 0.69 -3.64 -2.17
CA ASP A 242 2.03 -4.00 -2.63
C ASP A 242 2.11 -4.72 -3.97
N TYR A 243 0.98 -4.99 -4.62
CA TYR A 243 0.96 -5.75 -5.88
C TYR A 243 1.89 -5.19 -6.96
N TYR A 244 2.03 -3.87 -7.04
CA TYR A 244 2.93 -3.21 -8.00
C TYR A 244 4.32 -2.92 -7.43
N THR A 245 4.54 -3.18 -6.15
CA THR A 245 5.76 -2.83 -5.42
C THR A 245 6.67 -4.04 -5.22
N TRP A 246 6.13 -5.11 -4.64
CA TRP A 246 6.90 -6.29 -4.26
C TRP A 246 6.56 -7.51 -5.10
N SER A 247 7.62 -8.23 -5.52
CA SER A 247 7.47 -9.44 -6.34
C SER A 247 6.76 -10.57 -5.59
N GLY A 248 6.95 -10.69 -4.27
CA GLY A 248 6.30 -11.69 -3.43
C GLY A 248 4.78 -11.48 -3.37
N CYS A 249 4.33 -10.26 -3.04
CA CYS A 249 2.91 -9.92 -3.04
C CYS A 249 2.26 -10.20 -4.40
N ARG A 250 2.88 -9.73 -5.49
CA ARG A 250 2.36 -9.98 -6.86
C ARG A 250 2.20 -11.46 -7.13
N ARG A 251 3.24 -12.25 -6.83
CA ARG A 251 3.23 -13.70 -7.05
C ARG A 251 2.11 -14.38 -6.27
N ALA A 252 1.92 -14.01 -5.00
CA ALA A 252 0.85 -14.55 -4.17
C ALA A 252 -0.53 -14.27 -4.76
N VAL A 253 -0.78 -13.04 -5.21
CA VAL A 253 -2.05 -12.64 -5.83
C VAL A 253 -2.28 -13.38 -7.13
N ASP A 254 -1.28 -13.41 -8.02
CA ASP A 254 -1.39 -14.06 -9.33
C ASP A 254 -1.64 -15.57 -9.17
N GLU A 255 -0.95 -16.25 -8.26
CA GLU A 255 -1.15 -17.67 -7.95
C GLU A 255 -2.50 -17.93 -7.27
N TYR A 256 -2.89 -17.07 -6.31
CA TYR A 256 -4.16 -17.29 -5.59
C TYR A 256 -5.37 -17.22 -6.52
N PHE A 257 -5.38 -16.28 -7.46
CA PHE A 257 -6.52 -16.05 -8.34
C PHE A 257 -6.41 -16.73 -9.71
N ALA A 258 -5.36 -17.51 -10.00
CA ALA A 258 -5.11 -18.13 -11.31
C ALA A 258 -6.32 -18.90 -11.86
N ASP A 259 -6.98 -19.70 -10.99
CA ASP A 259 -8.09 -20.59 -11.37
C ASP A 259 -9.37 -20.26 -10.58
N ARG A 260 -9.52 -19.03 -10.07
CA ARG A 260 -10.70 -18.60 -9.30
C ARG A 260 -11.58 -17.66 -10.11
N GLU A 261 -12.82 -18.05 -10.28
CA GLU A 261 -13.85 -17.25 -10.93
C GLU A 261 -14.62 -16.38 -9.93
N GLY A 262 -15.42 -15.45 -10.43
CA GLY A 262 -16.27 -14.55 -9.63
C GLY A 262 -15.50 -13.40 -8.99
N PHE A 263 -14.34 -13.05 -9.57
CA PHE A 263 -13.55 -11.90 -9.16
C PHE A 263 -13.16 -11.06 -10.37
N ARG A 264 -13.30 -9.75 -10.25
CA ARG A 264 -12.91 -8.77 -11.25
C ARG A 264 -11.74 -7.93 -10.76
N PHE A 265 -10.76 -7.72 -11.62
CA PHE A 265 -9.54 -6.96 -11.31
C PHE A 265 -9.63 -5.55 -11.87
N GLU A 266 -9.51 -4.56 -10.99
CA GLU A 266 -9.42 -3.15 -11.36
C GLU A 266 -8.00 -2.64 -11.07
N ARG A 267 -7.26 -2.34 -12.15
CA ARG A 267 -5.89 -1.80 -12.06
C ARG A 267 -5.93 -0.30 -11.82
N ARG A 268 -5.86 0.09 -10.56
CA ARG A 268 -5.82 1.49 -10.10
C ARG A 268 -4.41 1.85 -9.60
N THR A 269 -4.30 2.88 -8.75
CA THR A 269 -3.04 3.19 -8.04
C THR A 269 -2.57 2.00 -7.20
N ARG A 270 -3.52 1.20 -6.72
CA ARG A 270 -3.38 -0.13 -6.14
C ARG A 270 -4.17 -1.13 -6.98
N LEU A 271 -3.91 -2.43 -6.78
CA LEU A 271 -4.75 -3.44 -7.39
C LEU A 271 -5.99 -3.64 -6.54
N HIS A 272 -7.17 -3.52 -7.15
CA HIS A 272 -8.44 -3.85 -6.51
C HIS A 272 -8.98 -5.16 -7.09
N VAL A 273 -9.34 -6.08 -6.21
CA VAL A 273 -10.06 -7.31 -6.52
C VAL A 273 -11.47 -7.16 -6.00
N VAL A 274 -12.45 -7.26 -6.88
CA VAL A 274 -13.86 -7.06 -6.57
C VAL A 274 -14.59 -8.38 -6.74
N ARG A 275 -15.41 -8.76 -5.77
CA ARG A 275 -16.30 -9.93 -5.88
C ARG A 275 -17.49 -9.58 -6.76
N ASP A 276 -17.78 -10.41 -7.76
CA ASP A 276 -18.93 -10.25 -8.66
C ASP A 276 -20.26 -10.58 -7.98
#